data_51d6f09b64b956fee0cc05e6d86aa93b
#
_entry.id   51d6f09b64b956fee0cc05e6d86aa93b
#
_cell.length_a   1.000
_cell.length_b   1.000
_cell.length_c   1.000
_cell.angle_alpha   90.00
_cell.angle_beta   90.00
_cell.angle_gamma   90.00
#
_symmetry.space_group_name_H-M   'P 1'
#
loop_
_entity.id
_entity.type
_entity.pdbx_description
1 polymer ?
#
loop_
_entity_poly.entity_id
_entity_poly.type
_entity_poly.pdbx_seq_one_letter_code
_entity_poly.pdbx_strand_id
1 'polypeptide(L)'
;GMNCATGPDLMDSKVRYFAEHSTRFVSCLPNAGLPRNEGGRVVYDLTPEELAKWHLKFVAEYGVNAVGGCCGTGPEHIRKVAEAVKGLAPKPRPESFPPQVASLYQAVSLKQEASLFLVGERLNATGSKRFREMLFARDLEGILALAREQVEEGAHALDLSVAWTGRDELEDLRWLLPHLATALTVPVMVDSTS
;
A
#
# COMPACT_ATOMS: atom_id res chain seq x y z
N GLY A 1 -11.52 -2.01 -2.59
CA GLY A 1 -12.01 -1.79 -3.95
C GLY A 1 -11.46 -0.51 -4.58
N MET A 2 -11.64 -0.41 -5.87
CA MET A 2 -11.22 0.75 -6.67
C MET A 2 -12.40 1.23 -7.53
N ASN A 3 -12.55 2.54 -7.63
CA ASN A 3 -13.56 3.15 -8.52
C ASN A 3 -13.10 4.50 -9.02
N CYS A 4 -13.68 4.96 -10.15
CA CYS A 4 -13.47 6.28 -10.73
C CYS A 4 -12.02 6.56 -11.15
N ALA A 5 -11.67 7.86 -11.31
CA ALA A 5 -10.37 8.43 -11.68
C ALA A 5 -9.88 8.08 -13.09
N THR A 6 -9.83 6.82 -13.47
CA THR A 6 -9.28 6.36 -14.76
C THR A 6 -10.14 5.28 -15.41
N GLY A 7 -9.81 4.91 -16.65
CA GLY A 7 -10.32 3.73 -17.31
C GLY A 7 -9.72 2.42 -16.78
N PRO A 8 -10.24 1.28 -17.21
CA PRO A 8 -9.82 -0.03 -16.73
C PRO A 8 -8.37 -0.39 -17.11
N ASP A 9 -7.88 0.13 -18.22
CA ASP A 9 -6.51 -0.03 -18.72
C ASP A 9 -5.47 0.49 -17.71
N LEU A 10 -5.66 1.70 -17.20
CA LEU A 10 -4.79 2.31 -16.19
C LEU A 10 -5.00 1.73 -14.78
N MET A 11 -6.11 1.02 -14.55
CA MET A 11 -6.37 0.30 -13.31
C MET A 11 -5.76 -1.10 -13.30
N ASP A 12 -5.43 -1.70 -14.43
CA ASP A 12 -5.06 -3.10 -14.58
C ASP A 12 -4.02 -3.58 -13.56
N SER A 13 -2.87 -2.88 -13.47
CA SER A 13 -1.79 -3.25 -12.54
C SER A 13 -2.21 -3.13 -11.06
N LYS A 14 -3.02 -2.15 -10.72
CA LYS A 14 -3.51 -1.93 -9.35
C LYS A 14 -4.57 -2.97 -8.96
N VAL A 15 -5.47 -3.29 -9.89
CA VAL A 15 -6.48 -4.35 -9.69
C VAL A 15 -5.80 -5.69 -9.50
N ARG A 16 -4.77 -6.00 -10.32
CA ARG A 16 -3.95 -7.21 -10.17
C ARG A 16 -3.29 -7.26 -8.80
N TYR A 17 -2.64 -6.18 -8.37
CA TYR A 17 -2.02 -6.09 -7.05
C TYR A 17 -3.02 -6.35 -5.92
N PHE A 18 -4.20 -5.70 -5.95
CA PHE A 18 -5.26 -5.97 -4.98
C PHE A 18 -5.71 -7.43 -5.00
N ALA A 19 -5.84 -8.00 -6.20
CA ALA A 19 -6.24 -9.37 -6.37
C ALA A 19 -5.23 -10.37 -5.78
N GLU A 20 -3.95 -10.10 -5.95
CA GLU A 20 -2.85 -10.93 -5.45
C GLU A 20 -2.65 -10.81 -3.94
N HIS A 21 -2.99 -9.63 -3.34
CA HIS A 21 -2.66 -9.32 -1.94
C HIS A 21 -3.87 -9.17 -1.01
N SER A 22 -5.12 -9.30 -1.50
CA SER A 22 -6.31 -9.20 -0.67
C SER A 22 -6.90 -10.56 -0.31
N THR A 23 -7.13 -10.81 0.97
CA THR A 23 -7.95 -11.94 1.46
C THR A 23 -9.45 -11.64 1.40
N ARG A 24 -9.84 -10.40 1.11
CA ARG A 24 -11.24 -9.94 1.08
C ARG A 24 -11.74 -9.78 -0.34
N PHE A 25 -13.04 -9.69 -0.51
CA PHE A 25 -13.65 -9.40 -1.80
C PHE A 25 -13.13 -8.08 -2.38
N VAL A 26 -12.85 -8.08 -3.67
CA VAL A 26 -12.36 -6.90 -4.40
C VAL A 26 -13.43 -6.42 -5.36
N SER A 27 -13.67 -5.12 -5.38
CA SER A 27 -14.52 -4.43 -6.35
C SER A 27 -13.72 -3.53 -7.28
N CYS A 28 -14.16 -3.43 -8.54
CA CYS A 28 -13.57 -2.54 -9.54
C CYS A 28 -14.66 -1.88 -10.37
N LEU A 29 -14.74 -0.55 -10.30
CA LEU A 29 -15.74 0.28 -10.99
C LEU A 29 -15.04 1.44 -11.74
N PRO A 30 -14.38 1.17 -12.88
CA PRO A 30 -13.65 2.19 -13.64
C PRO A 30 -14.58 3.16 -14.35
N ASN A 31 -14.03 4.27 -14.80
CA ASN A 31 -14.68 5.14 -15.77
C ASN A 31 -14.70 4.46 -17.16
N ALA A 32 -15.53 4.97 -18.07
CA ALA A 32 -15.49 4.58 -19.48
C ALA A 32 -14.28 5.23 -20.22
N GLY A 33 -13.07 5.01 -19.67
CA GLY A 33 -11.82 5.62 -20.14
C GLY A 33 -11.46 6.91 -19.40
N LEU A 34 -10.51 7.65 -19.93
CA LEU A 34 -10.16 9.00 -19.44
C LEU A 34 -11.14 10.05 -19.96
N PRO A 35 -11.49 11.06 -19.14
CA PRO A 35 -12.32 12.16 -19.59
C PRO A 35 -11.59 13.01 -20.66
N ARG A 36 -12.25 13.32 -21.74
CA ARG A 36 -11.80 14.24 -22.78
C ARG A 36 -12.76 15.44 -22.88
N ASN A 37 -12.21 16.63 -23.04
CA ASN A 37 -13.05 17.83 -23.28
C ASN A 37 -13.28 18.01 -24.77
N GLU A 38 -14.53 18.03 -25.18
CA GLU A 38 -14.94 18.26 -26.55
C GLU A 38 -15.99 19.38 -26.58
N GLY A 39 -15.54 20.58 -26.99
CA GLY A 39 -16.40 21.74 -27.06
C GLY A 39 -17.05 22.15 -25.72
N GLY A 40 -16.38 21.99 -24.59
CA GLY A 40 -16.89 22.29 -23.24
C GLY A 40 -17.69 21.16 -22.58
N ARG A 41 -17.81 20.01 -23.26
CA ARG A 41 -18.45 18.81 -22.71
C ARG A 41 -17.41 17.75 -22.37
N VAL A 42 -17.62 17.06 -21.26
CA VAL A 42 -16.78 15.90 -20.90
C VAL A 42 -17.31 14.67 -21.63
N VAL A 43 -16.44 14.04 -22.42
CA VAL A 43 -16.73 12.84 -23.21
C VAL A 43 -15.84 11.70 -22.73
N TYR A 44 -16.35 10.47 -22.78
CA TYR A 44 -15.65 9.24 -22.47
C TYR A 44 -15.72 8.32 -23.67
N ASP A 45 -14.59 7.77 -24.11
CA ASP A 45 -14.47 7.08 -25.40
C ASP A 45 -14.49 5.55 -25.31
N LEU A 46 -14.39 4.97 -24.10
CA LEU A 46 -14.39 3.50 -23.95
C LEU A 46 -15.78 2.95 -24.25
N THR A 47 -15.85 2.02 -25.19
CA THR A 47 -17.10 1.39 -25.60
C THR A 47 -17.60 0.37 -24.57
N PRO A 48 -18.94 0.03 -24.61
CA PRO A 48 -19.50 -1.03 -23.77
C PRO A 48 -18.78 -2.37 -23.94
N GLU A 49 -18.42 -2.73 -25.17
CA GLU A 49 -17.71 -3.97 -25.49
C GLU A 49 -16.29 -4.00 -24.91
N GLU A 50 -15.58 -2.91 -24.96
CA GLU A 50 -14.24 -2.79 -24.40
C GLU A 50 -14.26 -2.87 -22.86
N LEU A 51 -15.21 -2.17 -22.22
CA LEU A 51 -15.40 -2.26 -20.78
C LEU A 51 -15.73 -3.70 -20.35
N ALA A 52 -16.59 -4.39 -21.09
CA ALA A 52 -16.94 -5.79 -20.84
C ALA A 52 -15.73 -6.73 -20.95
N LYS A 53 -14.84 -6.53 -21.93
CA LYS A 53 -13.59 -7.32 -22.07
C LYS A 53 -12.67 -7.14 -20.87
N TRP A 54 -12.52 -5.91 -20.37
CA TRP A 54 -11.71 -5.63 -19.18
C TRP A 54 -12.29 -6.30 -17.95
N HIS A 55 -13.60 -6.24 -17.75
CA HIS A 55 -14.23 -6.89 -16.60
C HIS A 55 -14.18 -8.41 -16.68
N LEU A 56 -14.31 -8.98 -17.88
CA LEU A 56 -14.08 -10.41 -18.09
C LEU A 56 -12.70 -10.83 -17.61
N LYS A 57 -11.65 -10.09 -18.01
CA LYS A 57 -10.28 -10.31 -17.54
C LYS A 57 -10.17 -10.18 -16.02
N PHE A 58 -10.70 -9.11 -15.44
CA PHE A 58 -10.62 -8.85 -14.01
C PHE A 58 -11.29 -9.95 -13.17
N VAL A 59 -12.42 -10.48 -13.62
CA VAL A 59 -13.10 -11.59 -12.93
C VAL A 59 -12.35 -12.90 -13.13
N ALA A 60 -12.04 -13.27 -14.38
CA ALA A 60 -11.49 -14.58 -14.71
C ALA A 60 -10.01 -14.73 -14.27
N GLU A 61 -9.18 -13.71 -14.50
CA GLU A 61 -7.75 -13.79 -14.24
C GLU A 61 -7.35 -13.27 -12.86
N TYR A 62 -7.99 -12.19 -12.38
CA TYR A 62 -7.62 -11.53 -11.12
C TYR A 62 -8.60 -11.86 -9.97
N GLY A 63 -9.74 -12.47 -10.25
CA GLY A 63 -10.71 -12.85 -9.24
C GLY A 63 -11.44 -11.67 -8.60
N VAL A 64 -11.69 -10.59 -9.35
CA VAL A 64 -12.52 -9.48 -8.89
C VAL A 64 -13.95 -9.98 -8.66
N ASN A 65 -14.57 -9.62 -7.54
CA ASN A 65 -15.84 -10.15 -7.09
C ASN A 65 -17.05 -9.25 -7.40
N ALA A 66 -16.81 -7.94 -7.48
CA ALA A 66 -17.84 -6.96 -7.84
C ALA A 66 -17.31 -6.04 -8.94
N VAL A 67 -18.06 -5.97 -10.03
CA VAL A 67 -17.71 -5.19 -11.22
C VAL A 67 -18.84 -4.24 -11.59
N GLY A 68 -18.50 -3.17 -12.27
CA GLY A 68 -19.45 -2.15 -12.69
C GLY A 68 -18.77 -1.01 -13.41
N GLY A 69 -19.35 0.18 -13.34
CA GLY A 69 -18.78 1.37 -13.96
C GLY A 69 -18.96 2.60 -13.12
N CYS A 70 -18.27 3.67 -13.50
CA CYS A 70 -18.36 4.99 -12.88
C CYS A 70 -18.62 6.05 -13.97
N CYS A 71 -17.87 7.14 -14.01
CA CYS A 71 -18.09 8.24 -14.94
C CYS A 71 -18.03 7.78 -16.40
N GLY A 72 -18.95 8.27 -17.21
CA GLY A 72 -19.06 7.93 -18.63
C GLY A 72 -19.73 6.59 -18.93
N THR A 73 -20.01 5.74 -17.91
CA THR A 73 -20.73 4.50 -18.14
C THR A 73 -22.25 4.72 -18.14
N GLY A 74 -22.93 4.15 -19.12
CA GLY A 74 -24.37 4.16 -19.23
C GLY A 74 -24.98 2.73 -19.12
N PRO A 75 -26.31 2.59 -19.25
CA PRO A 75 -26.99 1.30 -19.12
C PRO A 75 -26.44 0.21 -20.04
N GLU A 76 -26.05 0.59 -21.27
CA GLU A 76 -25.50 -0.35 -22.24
C GLU A 76 -24.14 -0.92 -21.79
N HIS A 77 -23.27 -0.11 -21.20
CA HIS A 77 -22.03 -0.56 -20.61
C HIS A 77 -22.28 -1.61 -19.53
N ILE A 78 -23.20 -1.32 -18.63
CA ILE A 78 -23.51 -2.24 -17.51
C ILE A 78 -24.17 -3.54 -18.03
N ARG A 79 -25.03 -3.44 -19.04
CA ARG A 79 -25.63 -4.61 -19.68
C ARG A 79 -24.56 -5.54 -20.27
N LYS A 80 -23.63 -4.99 -21.06
CA LYS A 80 -22.53 -5.76 -21.66
C LYS A 80 -21.59 -6.37 -20.62
N VAL A 81 -21.25 -5.62 -19.56
CA VAL A 81 -20.49 -6.17 -18.43
C VAL A 81 -21.22 -7.32 -17.77
N ALA A 82 -22.51 -7.15 -17.43
CA ALA A 82 -23.30 -8.19 -16.81
C ALA A 82 -23.40 -9.46 -17.67
N GLU A 83 -23.60 -9.31 -18.98
CA GLU A 83 -23.59 -10.42 -19.94
C GLU A 83 -22.25 -11.14 -19.98
N ALA A 84 -21.16 -10.39 -20.04
CA ALA A 84 -19.79 -10.96 -20.14
C ALA A 84 -19.37 -11.76 -18.91
N VAL A 85 -19.80 -11.35 -17.71
CA VAL A 85 -19.42 -12.03 -16.45
C VAL A 85 -20.49 -13.00 -15.94
N LYS A 86 -21.61 -13.14 -16.65
CA LYS A 86 -22.71 -14.02 -16.22
C LYS A 86 -22.24 -15.47 -16.09
N GLY A 87 -22.46 -16.03 -14.92
CA GLY A 87 -22.12 -17.44 -14.64
C GLY A 87 -20.61 -17.70 -14.43
N LEU A 88 -19.76 -16.68 -14.47
CA LEU A 88 -18.35 -16.86 -14.14
C LEU A 88 -18.15 -16.96 -12.64
N ALA A 89 -17.32 -17.93 -12.22
CA ALA A 89 -16.77 -17.97 -10.89
C ALA A 89 -15.47 -17.12 -10.88
N PRO A 90 -15.33 -16.15 -9.96
CA PRO A 90 -14.08 -15.43 -9.83
C PRO A 90 -12.93 -16.39 -9.45
N LYS A 91 -11.72 -16.10 -9.92
CA LYS A 91 -10.53 -16.84 -9.48
C LYS A 91 -10.47 -16.85 -7.94
N PRO A 92 -10.16 -17.99 -7.30
CA PRO A 92 -10.04 -18.08 -5.86
C PRO A 92 -9.01 -17.11 -5.30
N ARG A 93 -9.28 -16.58 -4.12
CA ARG A 93 -8.37 -15.72 -3.39
C ARG A 93 -7.30 -16.51 -2.65
N PRO A 94 -6.10 -15.95 -2.44
CA PRO A 94 -5.15 -16.57 -1.54
C PRO A 94 -5.74 -16.62 -0.12
N GLU A 95 -5.60 -17.76 0.54
CA GLU A 95 -6.13 -17.97 1.90
C GLU A 95 -5.22 -17.36 2.95
N SER A 96 -3.92 -17.28 2.67
CA SER A 96 -2.91 -16.74 3.57
C SER A 96 -1.79 -16.05 2.78
N PHE A 97 -1.09 -15.17 3.47
CA PHE A 97 0.12 -14.54 2.95
C PHE A 97 1.31 -14.88 3.83
N PRO A 98 2.53 -14.93 3.28
CA PRO A 98 3.72 -15.00 4.11
C PRO A 98 3.74 -13.82 5.09
N PRO A 99 4.16 -14.03 6.34
CA PRO A 99 4.28 -12.96 7.31
C PRO A 99 5.20 -11.85 6.80
N GLN A 100 4.72 -10.62 6.86
CA GLN A 100 5.41 -9.44 6.34
C GLN A 100 5.21 -8.25 7.28
N VAL A 101 6.16 -7.33 7.25
CA VAL A 101 6.05 -5.98 7.81
C VAL A 101 6.15 -4.98 6.67
N ALA A 102 5.61 -3.77 6.83
CA ALA A 102 5.57 -2.81 5.74
C ALA A 102 6.03 -1.41 6.17
N SER A 103 6.73 -0.74 5.26
CA SER A 103 6.93 0.71 5.28
C SER A 103 5.85 1.41 4.46
N LEU A 104 5.95 2.72 4.27
CA LEU A 104 5.12 3.46 3.31
C LEU A 104 5.40 3.06 1.85
N TYR A 105 6.56 2.45 1.58
CA TYR A 105 7.07 2.23 0.23
C TYR A 105 7.02 0.77 -0.21
N GLN A 106 7.23 -0.18 0.73
CA GLN A 106 7.32 -1.60 0.39
C GLN A 106 6.96 -2.51 1.56
N ALA A 107 6.57 -3.73 1.23
CA ALA A 107 6.45 -4.84 2.18
C ALA A 107 7.77 -5.61 2.23
N VAL A 108 8.18 -6.01 3.43
CA VAL A 108 9.39 -6.82 3.68
C VAL A 108 8.98 -8.13 4.33
N SER A 109 9.31 -9.26 3.70
CA SER A 109 9.01 -10.58 4.24
C SER A 109 9.80 -10.84 5.52
N LEU A 110 9.14 -11.37 6.56
CA LEU A 110 9.84 -11.83 7.76
C LEU A 110 10.70 -13.06 7.50
N LYS A 111 10.35 -13.86 6.47
CA LYS A 111 11.18 -14.98 6.01
C LYS A 111 12.09 -14.50 4.89
N GLN A 112 13.39 -14.47 5.15
CA GLN A 112 14.43 -14.16 4.18
C GLN A 112 14.92 -15.44 3.49
N GLU A 113 15.29 -15.35 2.19
CA GLU A 113 15.74 -16.52 1.43
C GLU A 113 17.12 -17.02 1.84
N ALA A 114 18.04 -16.10 2.13
CA ALA A 114 19.45 -16.42 2.37
C ALA A 114 19.99 -15.98 3.74
N SER A 115 19.17 -15.33 4.58
CA SER A 115 19.65 -14.74 5.85
C SER A 115 18.56 -14.73 6.93
N LEU A 116 18.93 -14.27 8.11
CA LEU A 116 18.00 -13.93 9.18
C LEU A 116 17.34 -12.57 8.87
N PHE A 117 16.13 -12.35 9.39
CA PHE A 117 15.52 -11.02 9.39
C PHE A 117 16.24 -10.17 10.43
N LEU A 118 16.96 -9.15 9.97
CA LEU A 118 17.77 -8.27 10.83
C LEU A 118 16.97 -7.04 11.21
N VAL A 119 16.88 -6.76 12.51
CA VAL A 119 16.27 -5.56 13.08
C VAL A 119 17.38 -4.67 13.62
N GLY A 120 17.44 -3.43 13.12
CA GLY A 120 18.36 -2.41 13.64
C GLY A 120 17.79 -1.80 14.92
N GLU A 121 18.52 -1.89 16.04
CA GLU A 121 18.05 -1.46 17.37
C GLU A 121 18.67 -0.15 17.89
N ARG A 122 19.43 0.56 17.06
CA ARG A 122 20.16 1.77 17.54
C ARG A 122 19.25 2.98 17.78
N LEU A 123 17.96 2.90 17.43
CA LEU A 123 16.95 3.93 17.74
C LEU A 123 16.20 3.63 19.05
N ASN A 124 16.91 3.07 20.02
CA ASN A 124 16.37 2.73 21.33
C ASN A 124 17.01 3.64 22.41
N ALA A 125 16.20 4.46 23.09
CA ALA A 125 16.68 5.46 24.06
C ALA A 125 17.34 4.83 25.29
N THR A 126 16.95 3.62 25.68
CA THR A 126 17.57 2.90 26.79
C THR A 126 18.86 2.20 26.37
N GLY A 127 18.88 1.61 25.19
CA GLY A 127 20.00 0.84 24.66
C GLY A 127 21.12 1.68 24.01
N SER A 128 20.77 2.82 23.40
CA SER A 128 21.70 3.66 22.65
C SER A 128 21.87 5.04 23.27
N LYS A 129 23.05 5.27 23.88
CA LYS A 129 23.40 6.61 24.41
C LYS A 129 23.38 7.68 23.30
N ARG A 130 23.93 7.36 22.11
CA ARG A 130 23.97 8.26 20.95
C ARG A 130 22.56 8.70 20.53
N PHE A 131 21.64 7.76 20.36
CA PHE A 131 20.25 8.06 20.00
C PHE A 131 19.57 8.89 21.08
N ARG A 132 19.74 8.52 22.36
CA ARG A 132 19.13 9.25 23.48
C ARG A 132 19.57 10.71 23.52
N GLU A 133 20.85 11.00 23.35
CA GLU A 133 21.36 12.37 23.31
C GLU A 133 20.77 13.18 22.15
N MET A 134 20.66 12.59 20.95
CA MET A 134 19.99 13.19 19.79
C MET A 134 18.51 13.42 20.02
N LEU A 135 17.79 12.45 20.62
CA LEU A 135 16.39 12.56 20.96
C LEU A 135 16.13 13.72 21.91
N PHE A 136 16.96 13.86 22.94
CA PHE A 136 16.82 14.94 23.94
C PHE A 136 17.14 16.31 23.34
N ALA A 137 18.08 16.37 22.42
CA ALA A 137 18.42 17.58 21.68
C ALA A 137 17.45 17.92 20.54
N ARG A 138 16.47 17.03 20.23
CA ARG A 138 15.59 17.13 19.05
C ARG A 138 16.41 17.20 17.73
N ASP A 139 17.57 16.56 17.70
CA ASP A 139 18.44 16.47 16.51
C ASP A 139 17.87 15.50 15.50
N LEU A 140 16.92 15.96 14.70
CA LEU A 140 16.25 15.16 13.68
C LEU A 140 17.23 14.62 12.63
N GLU A 141 18.14 15.48 12.14
CA GLU A 141 19.09 15.09 11.09
C GLU A 141 20.06 14.00 11.57
N GLY A 142 20.55 14.12 12.79
CA GLY A 142 21.40 13.09 13.41
C GLY A 142 20.65 11.75 13.58
N ILE A 143 19.38 11.80 13.99
CA ILE A 143 18.55 10.60 14.12
C ILE A 143 18.29 9.95 12.75
N LEU A 144 17.96 10.72 11.73
CA LEU A 144 17.75 10.21 10.36
C LEU A 144 19.04 9.62 9.77
N ALA A 145 20.18 10.24 10.03
CA ALA A 145 21.48 9.71 9.61
C ALA A 145 21.79 8.37 10.29
N LEU A 146 21.54 8.25 11.62
CA LEU A 146 21.72 7.00 12.36
C LEU A 146 20.75 5.90 11.88
N ALA A 147 19.54 6.26 11.50
CA ALA A 147 18.57 5.33 10.93
C ALA A 147 19.05 4.79 9.56
N ARG A 148 19.50 5.67 8.66
CA ARG A 148 20.02 5.29 7.34
C ARG A 148 21.28 4.42 7.45
N GLU A 149 22.20 4.75 8.36
CA GLU A 149 23.39 3.94 8.64
C GLU A 149 23.03 2.47 8.90
N GLN A 150 22.01 2.20 9.71
CA GLN A 150 21.56 0.84 9.98
C GLN A 150 20.94 0.13 8.75
N VAL A 151 20.21 0.87 7.92
CA VAL A 151 19.65 0.32 6.66
C VAL A 151 20.79 -0.02 5.69
N GLU A 152 21.80 0.82 5.56
CA GLU A 152 22.98 0.58 4.73
C GLU A 152 23.82 -0.61 5.23
N GLU A 153 23.83 -0.86 6.53
CA GLU A 153 24.46 -2.03 7.15
C GLU A 153 23.62 -3.32 6.99
N GLY A 154 22.43 -3.25 6.36
CA GLY A 154 21.62 -4.39 6.00
C GLY A 154 20.43 -4.69 6.93
N ALA A 155 19.99 -3.73 7.74
CA ALA A 155 18.78 -3.90 8.54
C ALA A 155 17.54 -3.99 7.63
N HIS A 156 16.71 -5.00 7.86
CA HIS A 156 15.44 -5.23 7.14
C HIS A 156 14.28 -4.44 7.74
N ALA A 157 14.39 -4.09 9.03
CA ALA A 157 13.50 -3.20 9.76
C ALA A 157 14.27 -2.47 10.84
N LEU A 158 13.73 -1.37 11.37
CA LEU A 158 14.31 -0.67 12.51
C LEU A 158 13.37 -0.76 13.71
N ASP A 159 13.93 -0.99 14.89
CA ASP A 159 13.25 -0.88 16.16
C ASP A 159 13.35 0.55 16.68
N LEU A 160 12.21 1.15 17.05
CA LEU A 160 12.13 2.48 17.61
C LEU A 160 11.55 2.42 19.02
N SER A 161 12.37 2.72 20.02
CA SER A 161 11.94 2.92 21.40
C SER A 161 12.40 4.26 21.93
N VAL A 162 11.48 5.17 22.17
CA VAL A 162 11.74 6.51 22.71
C VAL A 162 11.50 6.59 24.23
N ALA A 163 11.13 5.46 24.84
CA ALA A 163 10.81 5.38 26.25
C ALA A 163 12.00 5.77 27.14
N TRP A 164 11.81 6.78 27.98
CA TRP A 164 12.78 7.22 28.97
C TRP A 164 12.11 7.82 30.20
N THR A 165 12.62 7.49 31.39
CA THR A 165 12.07 7.98 32.66
C THR A 165 11.99 9.52 32.66
N GLY A 166 10.82 10.06 32.92
CA GLY A 166 10.58 11.52 32.99
C GLY A 166 10.31 12.21 31.66
N ARG A 167 10.15 11.46 30.55
CA ARG A 167 9.74 12.02 29.25
C ARG A 167 8.33 11.53 28.86
N ASP A 168 7.66 12.31 28.04
CA ASP A 168 6.41 11.94 27.39
C ASP A 168 6.73 11.15 26.12
N GLU A 169 6.58 9.83 26.20
CA GLU A 169 6.83 8.90 25.10
C GLU A 169 5.93 9.18 23.89
N LEU A 170 4.66 9.56 24.14
CA LEU A 170 3.71 9.81 23.06
C LEU A 170 4.04 11.11 22.31
N GLU A 171 4.51 12.13 23.01
CA GLU A 171 4.98 13.38 22.39
C GLU A 171 6.20 13.11 21.49
N ASP A 172 7.18 12.34 22.00
CA ASP A 172 8.38 12.00 21.23
C ASP A 172 8.04 11.14 19.99
N LEU A 173 7.14 10.16 20.11
CA LEU A 173 6.68 9.35 18.97
C LEU A 173 5.93 10.20 17.93
N ARG A 174 5.02 11.09 18.38
CA ARG A 174 4.29 11.98 17.46
C ARG A 174 5.22 12.92 16.68
N TRP A 175 6.29 13.34 17.31
CA TRP A 175 7.28 14.16 16.64
C TRP A 175 8.14 13.37 15.68
N LEU A 176 8.70 12.22 16.08
CA LEU A 176 9.75 11.53 15.34
C LEU A 176 9.22 10.57 14.26
N LEU A 177 8.16 9.82 14.57
CA LEU A 177 7.69 8.73 13.71
C LEU A 177 7.29 9.16 12.29
N PRO A 178 6.59 10.30 12.06
CA PRO A 178 6.27 10.76 10.71
C PRO A 178 7.52 11.03 9.85
N HIS A 179 8.57 11.54 10.46
CA HIS A 179 9.83 11.81 9.76
C HIS A 179 10.56 10.53 9.38
N LEU A 180 10.66 9.56 10.30
CA LEU A 180 11.24 8.25 10.01
C LEU A 180 10.44 7.53 8.92
N ALA A 181 9.10 7.49 9.03
CA ALA A 181 8.25 6.81 8.07
C ALA A 181 8.38 7.34 6.65
N THR A 182 8.59 8.65 6.48
CA THR A 182 8.78 9.28 5.15
C THR A 182 10.20 9.21 4.63
N ALA A 183 11.20 9.12 5.51
CA ALA A 183 12.61 9.15 5.13
C ALA A 183 13.22 7.77 4.88
N LEU A 184 12.56 6.70 5.32
CA LEU A 184 13.09 5.32 5.28
C LEU A 184 12.25 4.42 4.38
N THR A 185 12.92 3.56 3.63
CA THR A 185 12.28 2.53 2.79
C THR A 185 11.97 1.26 3.56
N VAL A 186 12.62 1.04 4.70
CA VAL A 186 12.38 -0.12 5.57
C VAL A 186 11.28 0.16 6.61
N PRO A 187 10.58 -0.86 7.09
CA PRO A 187 9.60 -0.72 8.16
C PRO A 187 10.23 -0.23 9.47
N VAL A 188 9.46 0.55 10.23
CA VAL A 188 9.79 0.93 11.61
C VAL A 188 8.84 0.19 12.54
N MET A 189 9.39 -0.58 13.47
CA MET A 189 8.68 -1.26 14.55
C MET A 189 8.71 -0.33 15.76
N VAL A 190 7.55 -0.03 16.33
CA VAL A 190 7.45 0.82 17.51
C VAL A 190 7.40 -0.07 18.74
N ASP A 191 8.42 0.04 19.59
CA ASP A 191 8.47 -0.57 20.92
C ASP A 191 8.06 0.48 21.97
N SER A 192 6.97 0.23 22.66
CA SER A 192 6.36 1.15 23.62
C SER A 192 6.20 0.49 24.98
N THR A 193 6.38 1.26 26.03
CA THR A 193 6.18 0.83 27.42
C THR A 193 4.80 1.22 27.99
N SER A 194 3.99 1.93 27.24
CA SER A 194 2.64 2.41 27.62
C SER A 194 1.51 1.65 26.93
#